data_12b716b5c4d08b797a4518da423a4035
#
_entry.id   12b716b5c4d08b797a4518da423a4035
#
_cell.length_a   1.000
_cell.length_b   1.000
_cell.length_c   1.000
_cell.angle_alpha   90.00
_cell.angle_beta   90.00
_cell.angle_gamma   90.00
#
_symmetry.space_group_name_H-M   'P 1'
#
loop_
_entity.id
_entity.type
_entity.pdbx_description
1 polymer ?
#
loop_
_entity_poly.entity_id
_entity_poly.type
_entity_poly.pdbx_seq_one_letter_code
_entity_poly.pdbx_strand_id
1 'polypeptide(L)'
;MFTPKKTVGQMAQEAKERIENLSVEQLQAEMDGGEIQVLDIRDVRERQRDGFIPGSIHMPRGMLEFWLDPTSSYYRGRVDPEKRIVLF
;
A
#
# COMPACT_ATOMS: atom_id res chain seq x y z
N MET A 1 3.05 -7.25 -32.92
CA MET A 1 3.20 -6.54 -31.62
C MET A 1 2.05 -6.95 -30.69
N PHE A 2 2.38 -7.20 -29.45
CA PHE A 2 1.35 -7.51 -28.44
C PHE A 2 0.53 -6.27 -28.09
N THR A 3 -0.78 -6.40 -28.13
CA THR A 3 -1.71 -5.33 -27.73
C THR A 3 -2.59 -5.83 -26.59
N PRO A 4 -2.42 -5.32 -25.38
CA PRO A 4 -3.23 -5.79 -24.25
C PRO A 4 -4.68 -5.35 -24.40
N LYS A 5 -5.60 -6.17 -23.91
CA LYS A 5 -7.02 -5.82 -23.83
C LYS A 5 -7.23 -4.64 -22.87
N LYS A 6 -6.42 -4.56 -21.84
CA LYS A 6 -6.44 -3.49 -20.84
C LYS A 6 -5.01 -3.10 -20.53
N THR A 7 -4.70 -1.82 -20.63
CA THR A 7 -3.36 -1.32 -20.34
C THR A 7 -3.16 -1.18 -18.83
N VAL A 8 -1.91 -1.09 -18.41
CA VAL A 8 -1.59 -0.83 -16.99
C VAL A 8 -2.15 0.52 -16.55
N GLY A 9 -2.16 1.51 -17.43
CA GLY A 9 -2.74 2.82 -17.13
C GLY A 9 -4.24 2.74 -16.88
N GLN A 10 -4.95 1.95 -17.69
CA GLN A 10 -6.38 1.73 -17.50
C GLN A 10 -6.67 1.00 -16.19
N MET A 11 -5.86 -0.01 -15.86
CA MET A 11 -6.01 -0.75 -14.60
C MET A 11 -5.79 0.16 -13.38
N ALA A 12 -4.78 1.01 -13.43
CA ALA A 12 -4.49 1.96 -12.37
C ALA A 12 -5.63 2.97 -12.19
N GLN A 13 -6.16 3.49 -13.30
CA GLN A 13 -7.27 4.43 -13.26
C GLN A 13 -8.52 3.81 -12.65
N GLU A 14 -8.87 2.60 -13.05
CA GLU A 14 -10.01 1.88 -12.49
C GLU A 14 -9.84 1.61 -11.00
N ALA A 15 -8.63 1.24 -10.57
CA ALA A 15 -8.35 1.01 -9.17
C ALA A 15 -8.53 2.30 -8.36
N LYS A 16 -8.04 3.43 -8.86
CA LYS A 16 -8.16 4.73 -8.20
C LYS A 16 -9.61 5.16 -8.02
N GLU A 17 -10.49 4.76 -8.93
CA GLU A 17 -11.92 5.08 -8.84
C GLU A 17 -12.63 4.33 -7.71
N ARG A 18 -12.07 3.21 -7.26
CA ARG A 18 -12.65 2.33 -6.24
C ARG A 18 -12.20 2.65 -4.83
N ILE A 19 -11.21 3.52 -4.67
CA ILE A 19 -10.63 3.85 -3.38
C ILE A 19 -10.60 5.37 -3.20
N GLU A 20 -10.47 5.79 -1.96
CA GLU A 20 -10.22 7.18 -1.64
C GLU A 20 -8.75 7.50 -1.90
N ASN A 21 -8.48 8.60 -2.58
CA ASN A 21 -7.13 9.05 -2.90
C ASN A 21 -6.79 10.26 -2.04
N LEU A 22 -5.70 10.15 -1.27
CA LEU A 22 -5.27 11.22 -0.38
C LEU A 22 -4.13 12.03 -0.98
N SER A 23 -4.15 13.35 -0.74
CA SER A 23 -2.98 14.19 -1.00
C SER A 23 -1.94 13.95 0.08
N VAL A 24 -0.71 14.43 -0.13
CA VAL A 24 0.36 14.34 0.87
C VAL A 24 -0.07 15.05 2.16
N GLU A 25 -0.70 16.22 2.06
CA GLU A 25 -1.16 16.98 3.20
C GLU A 25 -2.25 16.26 3.98
N GLN A 26 -3.19 15.63 3.26
CA GLN A 26 -4.25 14.82 3.90
C GLN A 26 -3.66 13.63 4.62
N LEU A 27 -2.70 12.94 4.01
CA LEU A 27 -2.02 11.81 4.63
C LEU A 27 -1.30 12.24 5.90
N GLN A 28 -0.57 13.34 5.86
CA GLN A 28 0.15 13.86 7.03
C GLN A 28 -0.81 14.16 8.18
N ALA A 29 -1.95 14.79 7.88
CA ALA A 29 -2.95 15.11 8.89
C ALA A 29 -3.52 13.82 9.54
N GLU A 30 -3.81 12.80 8.75
CA GLU A 30 -4.31 11.54 9.28
C GLU A 30 -3.25 10.79 10.09
N MET A 31 -2.00 10.83 9.66
CA MET A 31 -0.89 10.23 10.43
C MET A 31 -0.71 10.91 11.78
N ASP A 32 -0.82 12.22 11.82
CA ASP A 32 -0.71 13.00 13.06
C ASP A 32 -1.82 12.64 14.04
N GLY A 33 -2.98 12.24 13.54
CA GLY A 33 -4.08 11.74 14.36
C GLY A 33 -3.87 10.32 14.92
N GLY A 34 -2.91 9.57 14.38
CA GLY A 34 -2.54 8.25 14.89
C GLY A 34 -3.51 7.12 14.60
N GLU A 35 -4.52 7.34 13.75
CA GLU A 35 -5.57 6.35 13.50
C GLU A 35 -5.42 5.55 12.22
N ILE A 36 -4.32 5.73 11.50
CA ILE A 36 -4.07 5.03 10.25
C ILE A 36 -2.76 4.25 10.30
N GLN A 37 -2.66 3.28 9.40
CA GLN A 37 -1.43 2.55 9.12
C GLN A 37 -1.07 2.77 7.67
N VAL A 38 0.17 3.15 7.40
CA VAL A 38 0.66 3.31 6.04
C VAL A 38 1.42 2.04 5.66
N LEU A 39 0.96 1.37 4.62
CA LEU A 39 1.65 0.21 4.06
C LEU A 39 2.41 0.66 2.81
N ASP A 40 3.72 0.51 2.84
CA ASP A 40 4.57 0.78 1.70
C ASP A 40 4.67 -0.50 0.87
N ILE A 41 3.99 -0.52 -0.27
CA ILE A 41 3.93 -1.71 -1.13
C ILE A 41 4.95 -1.69 -2.26
N ARG A 42 5.87 -0.73 -2.22
CA ARG A 42 6.92 -0.60 -3.23
C ARG A 42 7.99 -1.69 -3.06
N ASP A 43 8.78 -1.87 -4.11
CA ASP A 43 9.97 -2.71 -4.06
C ASP A 43 10.97 -2.13 -3.05
N VAL A 44 11.70 -3.02 -2.35
CA VAL A 44 12.67 -2.59 -1.33
C VAL A 44 13.73 -1.64 -1.91
N ARG A 45 14.09 -1.80 -3.18
CA ARG A 45 15.08 -0.93 -3.85
C ARG A 45 14.56 0.48 -4.05
N GLU A 46 13.27 0.63 -4.30
CA GLU A 46 12.64 1.96 -4.38
C GLU A 46 12.67 2.64 -3.02
N ARG A 47 12.37 1.91 -1.96
CA ARG A 47 12.47 2.42 -0.59
C ARG A 47 13.87 2.91 -0.25
N GLN A 48 14.88 2.13 -0.61
CA GLN A 48 16.28 2.46 -0.32
C GLN A 48 16.76 3.65 -1.14
N ARG A 49 16.33 3.73 -2.40
CA ARG A 49 16.77 4.79 -3.32
C ARG A 49 16.04 6.12 -3.06
N ASP A 50 14.74 6.08 -2.87
CA ASP A 50 13.90 7.27 -2.85
C ASP A 50 13.44 7.68 -1.45
N GLY A 51 13.84 6.92 -0.42
CA GLY A 51 13.39 7.15 0.94
C GLY A 51 12.03 6.52 1.24
N PHE A 52 11.56 6.70 2.45
CA PHE A 52 10.29 6.11 2.89
C PHE A 52 9.62 7.00 3.93
N ILE A 53 8.33 6.77 4.13
CA ILE A 53 7.56 7.49 5.16
C ILE A 53 7.89 6.87 6.52
N PRO A 54 8.42 7.66 7.48
CA PRO A 54 8.69 7.15 8.83
C PRO A 54 7.43 6.55 9.45
N GLY A 55 7.57 5.38 10.07
CA GLY A 55 6.45 4.67 10.66
C GLY A 55 5.66 3.81 9.68
N SER A 56 5.96 3.87 8.38
CA SER A 56 5.31 3.00 7.40
C SER A 56 5.78 1.56 7.55
N ILE A 57 4.88 0.63 7.28
CA ILE A 57 5.18 -0.80 7.31
C ILE A 57 5.52 -1.22 5.88
N HIS A 58 6.72 -1.74 5.67
CA HIS A 58 7.11 -2.24 4.35
C HIS A 58 6.48 -3.60 4.08
N MET A 59 5.67 -3.65 3.03
CA MET A 59 4.95 -4.85 2.65
C MET A 59 4.92 -4.93 1.12
N PRO A 60 6.00 -5.45 0.50
CA PRO A 60 6.10 -5.48 -0.96
C PRO A 60 4.86 -6.09 -1.59
N ARG A 61 4.42 -5.53 -2.72
CA ARG A 61 3.17 -5.96 -3.36
C ARG A 61 3.09 -7.48 -3.56
N GLY A 62 4.20 -8.12 -3.89
CA GLY A 62 4.24 -9.58 -4.11
C GLY A 62 4.01 -10.40 -2.86
N MET A 63 4.13 -9.81 -1.67
CA MET A 63 3.95 -10.52 -0.40
C MET A 63 2.70 -10.05 0.35
N LEU A 64 1.98 -9.07 -0.19
CA LEU A 64 0.87 -8.42 0.51
C LEU A 64 -0.17 -9.40 1.03
N GLU A 65 -0.72 -10.21 0.15
CA GLU A 65 -1.76 -11.18 0.51
C GLU A 65 -1.24 -12.23 1.50
N PHE A 66 -0.01 -12.70 1.28
CA PHE A 66 0.59 -13.73 2.13
C PHE A 66 0.83 -13.25 3.56
N TRP A 67 1.20 -11.98 3.73
CA TRP A 67 1.49 -11.42 5.05
C TRP A 67 0.27 -10.91 5.79
N LEU A 68 -0.81 -10.59 5.06
CA LEU A 68 -2.04 -10.05 5.63
C LEU A 68 -3.06 -11.14 6.01
N ASP A 69 -3.06 -12.27 5.31
CA ASP A 69 -4.06 -13.32 5.52
C ASP A 69 -3.68 -14.20 6.71
N PRO A 70 -4.48 -14.19 7.80
CA PRO A 70 -4.19 -15.02 8.98
C PRO A 70 -4.15 -16.52 8.69
N THR A 71 -4.75 -16.98 7.59
CA THR A 71 -4.75 -18.40 7.21
C THR A 71 -3.50 -18.80 6.41
N SER A 72 -2.70 -17.81 5.96
CA SER A 72 -1.47 -18.06 5.23
C SER A 72 -0.37 -18.54 6.17
N SER A 73 0.46 -19.48 5.70
CA SER A 73 1.64 -19.91 6.44
C SER A 73 2.69 -18.81 6.57
N TYR A 74 2.57 -17.74 5.78
CA TYR A 74 3.49 -16.59 5.79
C TYR A 74 2.93 -15.40 6.58
N TYR A 75 1.81 -15.55 7.25
CA TYR A 75 1.19 -14.48 8.01
C TYR A 75 2.14 -13.88 9.05
N ARG A 76 2.22 -12.55 9.11
CA ARG A 76 3.16 -11.84 10.01
C ARG A 76 2.51 -11.04 11.13
N GLY A 77 1.22 -10.80 11.06
CA GLY A 77 0.50 -10.09 12.13
C GLY A 77 0.96 -8.66 12.38
N ARG A 78 1.50 -7.98 11.34
CA ARG A 78 2.06 -6.63 11.50
C ARG A 78 1.03 -5.52 11.34
N VAL A 79 -0.14 -5.84 10.82
CA VAL A 79 -1.19 -4.86 10.50
C VAL A 79 -2.35 -5.04 11.45
N ASP A 80 -2.80 -3.95 12.04
CA ASP A 80 -3.99 -3.92 12.88
C ASP A 80 -5.22 -3.78 11.97
N PRO A 81 -6.09 -4.81 11.89
CA PRO A 81 -7.25 -4.76 10.99
C PRO A 81 -8.31 -3.74 11.40
N GLU A 82 -8.24 -3.22 12.63
CA GLU A 82 -9.17 -2.22 13.13
C GLU A 82 -8.81 -0.79 12.68
N LYS A 83 -7.60 -0.59 12.20
CA LYS A 83 -7.15 0.73 11.75
C LYS A 83 -7.32 0.89 10.25
N ARG A 84 -7.58 2.12 9.84
CA ARG A 84 -7.63 2.49 8.43
C ARG A 84 -6.26 2.24 7.79
N ILE A 85 -6.25 1.59 6.64
CA ILE A 85 -5.03 1.27 5.89
C ILE A 85 -4.90 2.22 4.71
N VAL A 86 -3.72 2.84 4.57
CA VAL A 86 -3.36 3.67 3.43
C VAL A 86 -2.18 3.04 2.72
N LEU A 87 -2.29 2.85 1.42
CA LEU A 87 -1.24 2.26 0.60
C LEU A 87 -0.35 3.36 0.00
N PHE A 88 0.92 3.06 -0.07
CA PHE A 88 1.90 3.99 -0.62
C PHE A 88 2.83 3.28 -1.61
#